data_6d30530e48fd51edf392cc9cdeb495e4
#
_entry.id   6d30530e48fd51edf392cc9cdeb495e4
#
_cell.length_a   1.000
_cell.length_b   1.000
_cell.length_c   1.000
_cell.angle_alpha   90.00
_cell.angle_beta   90.00
_cell.angle_gamma   90.00
#
_symmetry.space_group_name_H-M   'P 1'
#
loop_
_entity.id
_entity.type
_entity.pdbx_description
1 polymer ?
#
loop_
_entity_poly.entity_id
_entity_poly.type
_entity_poly.pdbx_seq_one_letter_code
_entity_poly.pdbx_strand_id
1 'polypeptide(L)'
;KEIGRQTQGFAQQLQNLQDILKNPKQRGILGEYYLETVLKNVLPPGMYQMQYAFKNGEIVDAAVFVSDKIVPIDSKFSLDNYNRLVHAPDAERPAFEKAFVNDLKMRIQETAKYIRPEENTMDFAFMFIPSEGIYYDLLTNQVGGGEDENLIQRAAGKYKVIIVSPTSFLAYLQTVMQGLKALKIEEKAVEIQQRVGELGKHVQAYESFYKKLGVSLGTSVSHYNAGYKELGKIDKDVYRIAESKIGIEPELLDKPVTSDE
;
A
#
# COMPACT_ATOMS: atom_id res chain seq x y z
N LYS A 1 21.35 -3.91 -3.99
CA LYS A 1 22.22 -3.38 -5.10
C LYS A 1 21.37 -2.76 -6.24
N GLU A 2 20.16 -3.25 -6.49
CA GLU A 2 19.29 -2.75 -7.57
C GLU A 2 18.68 -1.38 -7.22
N ILE A 3 18.25 -1.20 -5.96
CA ILE A 3 17.72 0.07 -5.46
C ILE A 3 18.76 1.19 -5.55
N GLY A 4 20.03 0.91 -5.24
CA GLY A 4 21.11 1.92 -5.32
C GLY A 4 21.43 2.37 -6.75
N ARG A 5 21.29 1.49 -7.76
CA ARG A 5 21.47 1.85 -9.17
C ARG A 5 20.32 2.68 -9.73
N GLN A 6 19.09 2.37 -9.35
CA GLN A 6 17.91 3.17 -9.71
C GLN A 6 17.99 4.58 -9.11
N THR A 7 18.44 4.71 -7.87
CA THR A 7 18.59 6.02 -7.19
C THR A 7 19.69 6.87 -7.85
N GLN A 8 20.82 6.27 -8.28
CA GLN A 8 21.89 6.99 -8.98
C GLN A 8 21.47 7.43 -10.40
N GLY A 9 20.81 6.59 -11.17
CA GLY A 9 20.29 6.95 -12.50
C GLY A 9 19.26 8.08 -12.42
N PHE A 10 18.44 8.06 -11.37
CA PHE A 10 17.45 9.10 -11.09
C PHE A 10 18.11 10.44 -10.71
N ALA A 11 19.12 10.43 -9.85
CA ALA A 11 19.87 11.64 -9.49
C ALA A 11 20.48 12.31 -10.72
N GLN A 12 21.01 11.53 -11.68
CA GLN A 12 21.57 12.08 -12.93
C GLN A 12 20.49 12.67 -13.84
N GLN A 13 19.31 12.06 -13.93
CA GLN A 13 18.17 12.63 -14.67
C GLN A 13 17.65 13.90 -14.04
N LEU A 14 17.64 13.98 -12.70
CA LEU A 14 17.28 15.17 -11.95
C LEU A 14 18.25 16.33 -12.22
N GLN A 15 19.56 16.05 -12.30
CA GLN A 15 20.58 17.04 -12.59
C GLN A 15 20.43 17.61 -14.00
N ASN A 16 20.18 16.75 -14.99
CA ASN A 16 19.95 17.16 -16.38
C ASN A 16 18.70 18.04 -16.54
N LEU A 17 17.63 17.73 -15.78
CA LEU A 17 16.40 18.53 -15.76
C LEU A 17 16.59 19.91 -15.09
N GLN A 18 17.42 20.00 -14.05
CA GLN A 18 17.76 21.28 -13.43
C GLN A 18 18.45 22.24 -14.42
N ASP A 19 19.28 21.71 -15.33
CA ASP A 19 19.93 22.54 -16.36
C ASP A 19 18.95 23.08 -17.41
N ILE A 20 17.88 22.34 -17.71
CA ILE A 20 16.79 22.77 -18.60
C ILE A 20 15.90 23.84 -17.93
N LEU A 21 15.72 23.79 -16.60
CA LEU A 21 14.98 24.79 -15.82
C LEU A 21 15.59 26.21 -15.82
N LYS A 22 16.78 26.38 -16.35
CA LYS A 22 17.41 27.70 -16.55
C LYS A 22 16.71 28.55 -17.62
N ASN A 23 15.81 27.97 -18.43
CA ASN A 23 15.11 28.68 -19.49
C ASN A 23 13.73 29.20 -19.02
N PRO A 24 13.47 30.54 -18.98
CA PRO A 24 12.27 31.13 -18.39
C PRO A 24 10.94 30.71 -19.02
N LYS A 25 10.91 30.53 -20.33
CA LYS A 25 9.68 30.23 -21.09
C LYS A 25 9.13 28.81 -20.90
N GLN A 26 9.97 27.89 -20.43
CA GLN A 26 9.62 26.45 -20.32
C GLN A 26 9.34 26.01 -18.87
N ARG A 27 9.48 26.91 -17.88
CA ARG A 27 9.48 26.57 -16.46
C ARG A 27 8.16 26.01 -15.91
N GLY A 28 7.01 26.48 -16.37
CA GLY A 28 5.72 25.98 -15.89
C GLY A 28 5.46 24.54 -16.37
N ILE A 29 5.64 24.32 -17.67
CA ILE A 29 5.48 22.98 -18.29
C ILE A 29 6.53 21.99 -17.74
N LEU A 30 7.75 22.50 -17.47
CA LEU A 30 8.83 21.67 -16.92
C LEU A 30 8.63 21.31 -15.45
N GLY A 31 8.00 22.18 -14.66
CA GLY A 31 7.64 21.87 -13.27
C GLY A 31 6.66 20.69 -13.17
N GLU A 32 5.60 20.73 -13.99
CA GLU A 32 4.63 19.64 -14.10
C GLU A 32 5.28 18.35 -14.64
N TYR A 33 6.09 18.46 -15.70
CA TYR A 33 6.83 17.31 -16.25
C TYR A 33 7.80 16.70 -15.21
N TYR A 34 8.44 17.55 -14.41
CA TYR A 34 9.35 17.12 -13.37
C TYR A 34 8.60 16.38 -12.25
N LEU A 35 7.48 16.95 -11.81
CA LEU A 35 6.56 16.27 -10.86
C LEU A 35 6.11 14.92 -11.39
N GLU A 36 5.64 14.86 -12.65
CA GLU A 36 5.23 13.61 -13.28
C GLU A 36 6.36 12.58 -13.31
N THR A 37 7.57 13.02 -13.65
CA THR A 37 8.76 12.15 -13.68
C THR A 37 9.06 11.56 -12.30
N VAL A 38 8.98 12.36 -11.24
CA VAL A 38 9.15 11.88 -9.86
C VAL A 38 8.08 10.86 -9.50
N LEU A 39 6.82 11.17 -9.77
CA LEU A 39 5.69 10.29 -9.46
C LEU A 39 5.80 8.95 -10.22
N LYS A 40 6.07 9.00 -11.52
CA LYS A 40 6.21 7.82 -12.40
C LYS A 40 7.32 6.87 -11.97
N ASN A 41 8.42 7.41 -11.43
CA ASN A 41 9.56 6.60 -11.01
C ASN A 41 9.36 5.94 -9.64
N VAL A 42 8.46 6.46 -8.80
CA VAL A 42 8.26 5.98 -7.42
C VAL A 42 6.98 5.20 -7.25
N LEU A 43 5.92 5.64 -7.92
CA LEU A 43 4.58 5.09 -7.72
C LEU A 43 4.21 4.10 -8.84
N PRO A 44 3.58 2.98 -8.50
CA PRO A 44 2.99 2.09 -9.50
C PRO A 44 1.92 2.81 -10.33
N PRO A 45 1.68 2.36 -11.57
CA PRO A 45 0.59 2.87 -12.40
C PRO A 45 -0.76 2.79 -11.67
N GLY A 46 -1.55 3.86 -11.79
CA GLY A 46 -2.86 3.96 -11.14
C GLY A 46 -2.83 4.48 -9.70
N MET A 47 -1.65 4.68 -9.08
CA MET A 47 -1.54 5.31 -7.76
C MET A 47 -1.41 6.84 -7.81
N TYR A 48 -1.37 7.43 -8.97
CA TYR A 48 -1.41 8.88 -9.16
C TYR A 48 -2.14 9.24 -10.45
N GLN A 49 -2.61 10.47 -10.51
CA GLN A 49 -3.22 11.06 -11.70
C GLN A 49 -2.72 12.49 -11.84
N MET A 50 -2.23 12.83 -13.03
CA MET A 50 -1.91 14.22 -13.39
C MET A 50 -3.20 14.95 -13.74
N GLN A 51 -3.22 16.27 -13.50
CA GLN A 51 -4.36 17.17 -13.81
C GLN A 51 -5.69 16.61 -13.25
N TYR A 52 -5.70 16.32 -11.94
CA TYR A 52 -6.86 15.75 -11.27
C TYR A 52 -7.95 16.83 -11.08
N ALA A 53 -9.15 16.55 -11.59
CA ALA A 53 -10.30 17.44 -11.48
C ALA A 53 -11.17 17.10 -10.27
N PHE A 54 -11.42 18.06 -9.40
CA PHE A 54 -12.39 17.99 -8.32
C PHE A 54 -13.83 18.21 -8.82
N LYS A 55 -14.81 17.84 -8.01
CA LYS A 55 -16.24 17.95 -8.36
C LYS A 55 -16.68 19.37 -8.68
N ASN A 56 -16.04 20.37 -8.09
CA ASN A 56 -16.32 21.79 -8.36
C ASN A 56 -15.68 22.32 -9.65
N GLY A 57 -14.95 21.46 -10.41
CA GLY A 57 -14.26 21.82 -11.65
C GLY A 57 -12.85 22.41 -11.46
N GLU A 58 -12.38 22.59 -10.23
CA GLU A 58 -10.97 22.96 -10.00
C GLU A 58 -10.06 21.78 -10.29
N ILE A 59 -8.89 22.07 -10.85
CA ILE A 59 -7.91 21.06 -11.26
C ILE A 59 -6.62 21.29 -10.50
N VAL A 60 -6.14 20.25 -9.82
CA VAL A 60 -4.81 20.21 -9.19
C VAL A 60 -3.81 19.51 -10.12
N ASP A 61 -2.54 19.91 -10.10
CA ASP A 61 -1.53 19.42 -11.04
C ASP A 61 -1.30 17.91 -10.94
N ALA A 62 -1.33 17.36 -9.73
CA ALA A 62 -1.34 15.91 -9.53
C ALA A 62 -2.10 15.52 -8.25
N ALA A 63 -2.60 14.29 -8.24
CA ALA A 63 -3.19 13.64 -7.08
C ALA A 63 -2.54 12.27 -6.88
N VAL A 64 -2.15 11.95 -5.65
CA VAL A 64 -1.66 10.62 -5.25
C VAL A 64 -2.75 9.91 -4.47
N PHE A 65 -3.06 8.66 -4.85
CA PHE A 65 -4.07 7.83 -4.21
C PHE A 65 -3.44 6.97 -3.12
N VAL A 66 -3.89 7.15 -1.88
CA VAL A 66 -3.42 6.45 -0.70
C VAL A 66 -4.61 5.77 -0.05
N SER A 67 -4.80 4.48 -0.31
CA SER A 67 -6.00 3.74 0.08
C SER A 67 -7.27 4.40 -0.52
N ASP A 68 -8.18 4.87 0.32
CA ASP A 68 -9.40 5.59 -0.05
C ASP A 68 -9.23 7.12 -0.06
N LYS A 69 -8.03 7.62 0.22
CA LYS A 69 -7.72 9.04 0.33
C LYS A 69 -6.90 9.56 -0.84
N ILE A 70 -7.01 10.86 -1.07
CA ILE A 70 -6.31 11.60 -2.11
C ILE A 70 -5.35 12.59 -1.47
N VAL A 71 -4.10 12.62 -1.92
CA VAL A 71 -3.13 13.65 -1.55
C VAL A 71 -2.96 14.59 -2.74
N PRO A 72 -3.47 15.83 -2.67
CA PRO A 72 -3.29 16.81 -3.75
C PRO A 72 -1.86 17.35 -3.76
N ILE A 73 -1.34 17.62 -4.97
CA ILE A 73 0.00 18.15 -5.20
C ILE A 73 -0.10 19.27 -6.22
N ASP A 74 0.31 20.47 -5.82
CA ASP A 74 0.37 21.65 -6.68
C ASP A 74 1.83 21.99 -6.99
N SER A 75 2.19 22.13 -8.27
CA SER A 75 3.56 22.39 -8.75
C SER A 75 3.73 23.75 -9.40
N LYS A 76 2.71 24.57 -9.43
CA LYS A 76 2.71 25.89 -10.07
C LYS A 76 3.50 26.91 -9.28
N PHE A 77 4.78 26.93 -9.48
CA PHE A 77 5.68 27.86 -8.79
C PHE A 77 6.39 28.79 -9.78
N SER A 78 6.18 30.13 -9.64
CA SER A 78 6.92 31.13 -10.39
C SER A 78 8.28 31.36 -9.76
N LEU A 79 9.34 31.17 -10.54
CA LEU A 79 10.72 31.44 -10.12
C LEU A 79 11.17 32.86 -10.41
N ASP A 80 10.31 33.73 -10.97
CA ASP A 80 10.74 35.02 -11.50
C ASP A 80 11.28 35.94 -10.43
N ASN A 81 10.59 36.13 -9.30
CA ASN A 81 11.04 36.97 -8.21
C ASN A 81 12.25 36.36 -7.47
N TYR A 82 12.36 35.03 -7.37
CA TYR A 82 13.56 34.40 -6.83
C TYR A 82 14.78 34.63 -7.72
N ASN A 83 14.65 34.51 -9.03
CA ASN A 83 15.77 34.79 -9.94
C ASN A 83 16.20 36.26 -9.91
N ARG A 84 15.24 37.19 -9.79
CA ARG A 84 15.55 38.60 -9.56
C ARG A 84 16.30 38.80 -8.25
N LEU A 85 15.85 38.16 -7.17
CA LEU A 85 16.49 38.20 -5.86
C LEU A 85 17.96 37.74 -5.90
N VAL A 86 18.22 36.62 -6.58
CA VAL A 86 19.58 36.04 -6.67
C VAL A 86 20.54 36.94 -7.45
N HIS A 87 20.05 37.68 -8.46
CA HIS A 87 20.88 38.53 -9.34
C HIS A 87 20.82 40.00 -8.97
N ALA A 88 20.04 40.37 -7.96
CA ALA A 88 19.88 41.78 -7.56
C ALA A 88 21.10 42.34 -6.85
N PRO A 89 21.46 43.61 -7.10
CA PRO A 89 22.38 44.34 -6.24
C PRO A 89 21.88 44.38 -4.78
N ASP A 90 22.80 44.47 -3.83
CA ASP A 90 22.48 44.45 -2.39
C ASP A 90 21.41 45.47 -1.98
N ALA A 91 21.39 46.63 -2.62
CA ALA A 91 20.41 47.70 -2.35
C ALA A 91 18.97 47.32 -2.74
N GLU A 92 18.77 46.45 -3.74
CA GLU A 92 17.46 46.07 -4.25
C GLU A 92 16.98 44.71 -3.70
N ARG A 93 17.88 43.89 -3.14
CA ARG A 93 17.57 42.55 -2.61
C ARG A 93 16.39 42.53 -1.67
N PRO A 94 16.23 43.45 -0.68
CA PRO A 94 15.10 43.40 0.25
C PRO A 94 13.74 43.54 -0.43
N ALA A 95 13.66 44.33 -1.54
CA ALA A 95 12.43 44.51 -2.28
C ALA A 95 12.02 43.20 -3.02
N PHE A 96 12.99 42.53 -3.68
CA PHE A 96 12.75 41.29 -4.38
C PHE A 96 12.49 40.12 -3.42
N GLU A 97 13.16 40.11 -2.24
CA GLU A 97 12.87 39.14 -1.20
C GLU A 97 11.42 39.24 -0.71
N LYS A 98 10.97 40.47 -0.42
CA LYS A 98 9.58 40.71 -0.01
C LYS A 98 8.56 40.26 -1.08
N ALA A 99 8.86 40.55 -2.36
CA ALA A 99 8.02 40.10 -3.46
C ALA A 99 7.97 38.56 -3.55
N PHE A 100 9.10 37.90 -3.44
CA PHE A 100 9.18 36.42 -3.47
C PHE A 100 8.46 35.79 -2.27
N VAL A 101 8.61 36.32 -1.07
CA VAL A 101 7.88 35.86 0.13
C VAL A 101 6.37 36.01 -0.05
N ASN A 102 5.91 37.11 -0.68
CA ASN A 102 4.49 37.30 -0.97
C ASN A 102 3.97 36.27 -1.99
N ASP A 103 4.75 36.00 -3.04
CA ASP A 103 4.39 34.92 -4.01
C ASP A 103 4.24 33.59 -3.32
N LEU A 104 5.19 33.24 -2.44
CA LEU A 104 5.11 32.00 -1.65
C LEU A 104 3.86 31.93 -0.77
N LYS A 105 3.56 33.03 -0.05
CA LYS A 105 2.35 33.10 0.79
C LYS A 105 1.07 32.90 -0.02
N MET A 106 0.97 33.50 -1.21
CA MET A 106 -0.17 33.32 -2.09
C MET A 106 -0.26 31.86 -2.57
N ARG A 107 0.85 31.26 -3.00
CA ARG A 107 0.86 29.87 -3.47
C ARG A 107 0.50 28.87 -2.37
N ILE A 108 0.99 29.06 -1.15
CA ILE A 108 0.59 28.27 0.00
C ILE A 108 -0.94 28.32 0.21
N GLN A 109 -1.54 29.51 0.10
CA GLN A 109 -2.98 29.67 0.24
C GLN A 109 -3.77 29.04 -0.91
N GLU A 110 -3.26 29.12 -2.13
CA GLU A 110 -3.85 28.46 -3.30
C GLU A 110 -3.81 26.94 -3.15
N THR A 111 -2.66 26.40 -2.82
CA THR A 111 -2.48 24.94 -2.60
C THR A 111 -3.39 24.43 -1.47
N ALA A 112 -3.59 25.22 -0.41
CA ALA A 112 -4.48 24.87 0.70
C ALA A 112 -5.95 24.67 0.26
N LYS A 113 -6.40 25.30 -0.83
CA LYS A 113 -7.77 25.14 -1.35
C LYS A 113 -8.07 23.72 -1.87
N TYR A 114 -7.02 22.98 -2.21
CA TYR A 114 -7.14 21.58 -2.66
C TYR A 114 -7.32 20.58 -1.51
N ILE A 115 -7.21 21.02 -0.25
CA ILE A 115 -7.50 20.21 0.93
C ILE A 115 -9.02 20.17 1.12
N ARG A 116 -9.66 19.06 0.73
CA ARG A 116 -11.11 18.85 0.67
C ARG A 116 -11.51 17.51 1.26
N PRO A 117 -11.61 17.40 2.57
CA PRO A 117 -11.99 16.15 3.22
C PRO A 117 -13.33 15.59 2.74
N GLU A 118 -14.26 16.46 2.31
CA GLU A 118 -15.55 16.11 1.71
C GLU A 118 -15.42 15.42 0.33
N GLU A 119 -14.28 15.58 -0.34
CA GLU A 119 -13.92 14.88 -1.58
C GLU A 119 -12.84 13.80 -1.34
N ASN A 120 -12.72 13.29 -0.13
CA ASN A 120 -11.77 12.26 0.29
C ASN A 120 -10.30 12.67 0.22
N THR A 121 -9.96 13.96 0.26
CA THR A 121 -8.55 14.33 0.40
C THR A 121 -8.04 14.02 1.80
N MET A 122 -6.72 13.85 1.92
CA MET A 122 -6.04 13.97 3.21
C MET A 122 -6.23 15.39 3.75
N ASP A 123 -5.96 15.59 5.03
CA ASP A 123 -5.98 16.87 5.72
C ASP A 123 -4.74 17.74 5.47
N PHE A 124 -3.98 17.43 4.43
CA PHE A 124 -2.84 18.19 3.96
C PHE A 124 -2.70 18.09 2.43
N ALA A 125 -1.91 19.00 1.84
CA ALA A 125 -1.51 18.99 0.44
C ALA A 125 0.00 19.21 0.31
N PHE A 126 0.59 18.73 -0.78
CA PHE A 126 1.96 19.06 -1.13
C PHE A 126 2.04 20.29 -2.05
N MET A 127 2.95 21.19 -1.76
CA MET A 127 3.40 22.25 -2.66
C MET A 127 4.80 21.88 -3.18
N PHE A 128 4.86 21.47 -4.43
CA PHE A 128 6.09 21.01 -5.06
C PHE A 128 6.86 22.18 -5.66
N ILE A 129 8.06 22.43 -5.16
CA ILE A 129 8.99 23.43 -5.69
C ILE A 129 10.05 22.69 -6.51
N PRO A 130 10.12 22.87 -7.84
CA PRO A 130 11.06 22.14 -8.71
C PRO A 130 12.50 22.69 -8.62
N SER A 131 12.96 23.04 -7.42
CA SER A 131 14.29 23.62 -7.16
C SER A 131 14.75 23.29 -5.75
N GLU A 132 15.85 22.53 -5.64
CA GLU A 132 16.49 22.21 -4.37
C GLU A 132 17.08 23.49 -3.72
N GLY A 133 17.63 24.40 -4.52
CA GLY A 133 18.23 25.64 -4.01
C GLY A 133 17.21 26.52 -3.28
N ILE A 134 16.04 26.72 -3.88
CA ILE A 134 14.95 27.49 -3.25
C ILE A 134 14.49 26.83 -1.95
N TYR A 135 14.30 25.51 -2.00
CA TYR A 135 13.89 24.75 -0.82
C TYR A 135 14.93 24.87 0.31
N TYR A 136 16.22 24.80 -0.02
CA TYR A 136 17.31 24.98 0.93
C TYR A 136 17.32 26.39 1.55
N ASP A 137 17.17 27.46 0.73
CA ASP A 137 17.13 28.83 1.20
C ASP A 137 15.94 29.09 2.14
N LEU A 138 14.80 28.45 1.87
CA LEU A 138 13.63 28.50 2.77
C LEU A 138 13.87 27.71 4.07
N LEU A 139 14.55 26.57 4.03
CA LEU A 139 14.90 25.79 5.22
C LEU A 139 15.86 26.53 6.14
N THR A 140 16.86 27.18 5.55
CA THR A 140 17.91 27.91 6.30
C THR A 140 17.53 29.33 6.70
N ASN A 141 16.28 29.74 6.42
CA ASN A 141 15.79 31.11 6.63
C ASN A 141 16.66 32.21 5.96
N GLN A 142 17.37 31.86 4.89
CA GLN A 142 18.09 32.85 4.08
C GLN A 142 17.13 33.73 3.31
N VAL A 143 15.91 33.26 3.09
CA VAL A 143 14.81 34.00 2.47
C VAL A 143 13.56 33.82 3.33
N GLY A 144 12.88 34.90 3.66
CA GLY A 144 11.64 34.86 4.45
C GLY A 144 11.83 34.71 5.96
N GLY A 145 13.04 34.90 6.47
CA GLY A 145 13.38 34.90 7.90
C GLY A 145 13.05 36.22 8.63
N GLY A 146 11.93 36.88 8.28
CA GLY A 146 11.41 38.03 9.03
C GLY A 146 10.90 37.64 10.43
N GLU A 147 10.54 38.68 11.23
CA GLU A 147 10.18 38.56 12.65
C GLU A 147 9.11 37.53 13.03
N ASP A 148 8.45 36.92 12.09
CA ASP A 148 7.43 35.89 12.29
C ASP A 148 7.88 34.55 11.65
N GLU A 149 7.74 33.47 12.40
CA GLU A 149 7.69 32.05 12.06
C GLU A 149 8.17 31.63 10.64
N ASN A 150 9.15 30.71 10.57
CA ASN A 150 9.62 30.13 9.32
C ASN A 150 8.45 29.76 8.38
N LEU A 151 8.50 30.22 7.13
CA LEU A 151 7.45 30.02 6.12
C LEU A 151 7.04 28.54 5.96
N ILE A 152 8.00 27.60 6.04
CA ILE A 152 7.74 26.16 5.96
C ILE A 152 6.90 25.71 7.15
N GLN A 153 7.26 26.16 8.37
CA GLN A 153 6.50 25.81 9.58
C GLN A 153 5.08 26.38 9.53
N ARG A 154 4.95 27.64 9.07
CA ARG A 154 3.65 28.29 8.91
C ARG A 154 2.79 27.61 7.84
N ALA A 155 3.37 27.18 6.72
CA ALA A 155 2.67 26.42 5.69
C ALA A 155 2.11 25.11 6.25
N ALA A 156 2.93 24.35 6.96
CA ALA A 156 2.52 23.08 7.54
C ALA A 156 1.55 23.26 8.74
N GLY A 157 1.84 24.19 9.65
CA GLY A 157 1.04 24.38 10.86
C GLY A 157 -0.33 24.99 10.59
N LYS A 158 -0.35 26.13 9.88
CA LYS A 158 -1.58 26.91 9.68
C LYS A 158 -2.38 26.45 8.46
N TYR A 159 -1.70 26.20 7.34
CA TYR A 159 -2.35 25.94 6.05
C TYR A 159 -2.41 24.44 5.70
N LYS A 160 -1.76 23.58 6.48
CA LYS A 160 -1.66 22.14 6.21
C LYS A 160 -1.01 21.84 4.85
N VAL A 161 -0.14 22.74 4.38
CA VAL A 161 0.59 22.59 3.14
C VAL A 161 2.04 22.23 3.45
N ILE A 162 2.47 21.09 2.94
CA ILE A 162 3.83 20.61 3.09
C ILE A 162 4.61 21.02 1.85
N ILE A 163 5.56 21.96 2.03
CA ILE A 163 6.44 22.39 0.95
C ILE A 163 7.52 21.33 0.74
N VAL A 164 7.71 20.90 -0.50
CA VAL A 164 8.66 19.84 -0.85
C VAL A 164 9.51 20.22 -2.07
N SER A 165 10.77 19.83 -2.03
CA SER A 165 11.65 19.75 -3.20
C SER A 165 11.57 18.38 -3.85
N PRO A 166 12.14 18.14 -5.05
CA PRO A 166 12.17 16.84 -5.67
C PRO A 166 12.74 15.74 -4.78
N THR A 167 13.85 16.01 -4.09
CA THR A 167 14.51 15.04 -3.21
C THR A 167 13.71 14.77 -1.94
N SER A 168 13.20 15.82 -1.29
CA SER A 168 12.38 15.65 -0.09
C SER A 168 11.04 14.97 -0.41
N PHE A 169 10.44 15.30 -1.55
CA PHE A 169 9.21 14.66 -2.03
C PHE A 169 9.39 13.16 -2.28
N LEU A 170 10.52 12.78 -2.89
CA LEU A 170 10.88 11.38 -3.07
C LEU A 170 10.91 10.63 -1.72
N ALA A 171 11.52 11.21 -0.69
CA ALA A 171 11.56 10.62 0.65
C ALA A 171 10.16 10.47 1.26
N TYR A 172 9.29 11.47 1.13
CA TYR A 172 7.90 11.38 1.57
C TYR A 172 7.12 10.29 0.84
N LEU A 173 7.24 10.21 -0.49
CA LEU A 173 6.58 9.17 -1.28
C LEU A 173 7.05 7.77 -0.88
N GLN A 174 8.34 7.57 -0.66
CA GLN A 174 8.88 6.29 -0.19
C GLN A 174 8.30 5.90 1.18
N THR A 175 8.20 6.86 2.10
CA THR A 175 7.60 6.63 3.43
C THR A 175 6.12 6.25 3.32
N VAL A 176 5.36 6.96 2.49
CA VAL A 176 3.95 6.65 2.21
C VAL A 176 3.81 5.24 1.62
N MET A 177 4.67 4.89 0.64
CA MET A 177 4.66 3.55 0.03
C MET A 177 4.98 2.43 1.02
N GLN A 178 5.89 2.67 1.97
CA GLN A 178 6.18 1.71 3.05
C GLN A 178 4.97 1.54 3.97
N GLY A 179 4.34 2.65 4.36
CA GLY A 179 3.13 2.63 5.18
C GLY A 179 1.97 1.86 4.51
N LEU A 180 1.74 2.10 3.21
CA LEU A 180 0.72 1.38 2.44
C LEU A 180 1.00 -0.13 2.33
N LYS A 181 2.26 -0.52 2.17
CA LYS A 181 2.64 -1.95 2.18
C LYS A 181 2.36 -2.59 3.54
N ALA A 182 2.64 -1.89 4.63
CA ALA A 182 2.37 -2.36 5.98
C ALA A 182 0.86 -2.57 6.22
N LEU A 183 0.02 -1.59 5.84
CA LEU A 183 -1.44 -1.69 5.93
C LEU A 183 -2.00 -2.87 5.12
N LYS A 184 -1.53 -3.08 3.88
CA LYS A 184 -1.93 -4.23 3.07
C LYS A 184 -1.53 -5.58 3.66
N ILE A 185 -0.39 -5.65 4.36
CA ILE A 185 0.03 -6.86 5.07
C ILE A 185 -0.89 -7.12 6.25
N GLU A 186 -1.26 -6.08 7.01
CA GLU A 186 -2.19 -6.18 8.13
C GLU A 186 -3.58 -6.64 7.69
N GLU A 187 -4.16 -6.05 6.64
CA GLU A 187 -5.44 -6.48 6.05
C GLU A 187 -5.42 -7.96 5.65
N LYS A 188 -4.33 -8.40 4.95
CA LYS A 188 -4.17 -9.79 4.58
C LYS A 188 -4.00 -10.72 5.78
N ALA A 189 -3.33 -10.28 6.84
CA ALA A 189 -3.17 -11.07 8.05
C ALA A 189 -4.52 -11.35 8.72
N VAL A 190 -5.40 -10.35 8.79
CA VAL A 190 -6.77 -10.51 9.31
C VAL A 190 -7.58 -11.49 8.45
N GLU A 191 -7.52 -11.37 7.11
CA GLU A 191 -8.17 -12.30 6.19
C GLU A 191 -7.67 -13.73 6.38
N ILE A 192 -6.36 -13.93 6.51
CA ILE A 192 -5.74 -15.24 6.75
C ILE A 192 -6.24 -15.82 8.08
N GLN A 193 -6.29 -15.03 9.16
CA GLN A 193 -6.81 -15.50 10.45
C GLN A 193 -8.26 -16.00 10.35
N GLN A 194 -9.12 -15.30 9.63
CA GLN A 194 -10.50 -15.73 9.40
C GLN A 194 -10.54 -17.06 8.65
N ARG A 195 -9.79 -17.17 7.55
CA ARG A 195 -9.73 -18.41 6.75
C ARG A 195 -9.16 -19.60 7.54
N VAL A 196 -8.15 -19.38 8.39
CA VAL A 196 -7.62 -20.41 9.28
C VAL A 196 -8.67 -20.86 10.29
N GLY A 197 -9.47 -19.94 10.81
CA GLY A 197 -10.61 -20.28 11.70
C GLY A 197 -11.68 -21.14 11.00
N GLU A 198 -12.00 -20.83 9.74
CA GLU A 198 -12.92 -21.63 8.92
C GLU A 198 -12.35 -23.02 8.63
N LEU A 199 -11.08 -23.08 8.24
CA LEU A 199 -10.38 -24.37 8.01
C LEU A 199 -10.42 -25.24 9.26
N GLY A 200 -10.20 -24.67 10.46
CA GLY A 200 -10.32 -25.41 11.72
C GLY A 200 -11.68 -26.07 11.91
N LYS A 201 -12.78 -25.38 11.57
CA LYS A 201 -14.13 -25.96 11.61
C LYS A 201 -14.31 -27.12 10.63
N HIS A 202 -13.77 -26.99 9.40
CA HIS A 202 -13.82 -28.06 8.40
C HIS A 202 -13.03 -29.30 8.84
N VAL A 203 -11.85 -29.11 9.44
CA VAL A 203 -11.03 -30.20 9.98
C VAL A 203 -11.78 -30.94 11.09
N GLN A 204 -12.41 -30.21 12.03
CA GLN A 204 -13.21 -30.83 13.10
C GLN A 204 -14.41 -31.61 12.55
N ALA A 205 -15.11 -31.07 11.56
CA ALA A 205 -16.21 -31.75 10.91
C ALA A 205 -15.73 -33.07 10.21
N TYR A 206 -14.62 -32.99 9.47
CA TYR A 206 -14.00 -34.12 8.84
C TYR A 206 -13.64 -35.22 9.86
N GLU A 207 -12.97 -34.85 10.98
CA GLU A 207 -12.62 -35.78 12.05
C GLU A 207 -13.85 -36.47 12.64
N SER A 208 -14.94 -35.74 12.84
CA SER A 208 -16.21 -36.33 13.31
C SER A 208 -16.77 -37.36 12.35
N PHE A 209 -16.79 -37.08 11.04
CA PHE A 209 -17.24 -38.05 10.04
C PHE A 209 -16.33 -39.27 9.94
N TYR A 210 -15.02 -39.05 10.06
CA TYR A 210 -14.02 -40.11 10.02
C TYR A 210 -14.18 -41.05 11.22
N LYS A 211 -14.43 -40.55 12.42
CA LYS A 211 -14.75 -41.35 13.62
C LYS A 211 -16.04 -42.16 13.43
N LYS A 212 -17.10 -41.58 12.88
CA LYS A 212 -18.36 -42.30 12.56
C LYS A 212 -18.14 -43.41 11.56
N LEU A 213 -17.32 -43.19 10.55
CA LEU A 213 -16.97 -44.22 9.57
C LEU A 213 -16.25 -45.41 10.25
N GLY A 214 -15.29 -45.11 11.13
CA GLY A 214 -14.58 -46.14 11.89
C GLY A 214 -15.52 -47.03 12.72
N VAL A 215 -16.46 -46.38 13.42
CA VAL A 215 -17.50 -47.11 14.18
C VAL A 215 -18.37 -47.99 13.26
N SER A 216 -18.81 -47.46 12.12
CA SER A 216 -19.63 -48.21 11.15
C SER A 216 -18.89 -49.41 10.57
N LEU A 217 -17.60 -49.24 10.23
CA LEU A 217 -16.75 -50.33 9.77
C LEU A 217 -16.58 -51.43 10.85
N GLY A 218 -16.32 -51.01 12.10
CA GLY A 218 -16.21 -51.91 13.23
C GLY A 218 -17.50 -52.75 13.45
N THR A 219 -18.68 -52.13 13.27
CA THR A 219 -19.97 -52.77 13.34
C THR A 219 -20.15 -53.78 12.17
N SER A 220 -19.79 -53.36 10.96
CA SER A 220 -19.83 -54.22 9.77
C SER A 220 -18.96 -55.45 9.92
N VAL A 221 -17.73 -55.30 10.41
CA VAL A 221 -16.83 -56.42 10.73
C VAL A 221 -17.45 -57.35 11.79
N SER A 222 -18.08 -56.76 12.83
CA SER A 222 -18.77 -57.59 13.85
C SER A 222 -19.91 -58.42 13.28
N HIS A 223 -20.75 -57.87 12.41
CA HIS A 223 -21.82 -58.60 11.73
C HIS A 223 -21.28 -59.69 10.78
N TYR A 224 -20.22 -59.37 10.04
CA TYR A 224 -19.56 -60.35 9.18
C TYR A 224 -19.03 -61.54 9.98
N ASN A 225 -18.29 -61.30 11.06
CA ASN A 225 -17.76 -62.37 11.92
C ASN A 225 -18.85 -63.14 12.62
N ALA A 226 -19.97 -62.50 13.00
CA ALA A 226 -21.14 -63.25 13.55
C ALA A 226 -21.80 -64.15 12.50
N GLY A 227 -21.97 -63.68 11.27
CA GLY A 227 -22.50 -64.52 10.15
C GLY A 227 -21.64 -65.73 9.88
N TYR A 228 -20.32 -65.59 9.88
CA TYR A 228 -19.39 -66.71 9.75
C TYR A 228 -19.53 -67.75 10.88
N LYS A 229 -19.73 -67.28 12.12
CA LYS A 229 -19.99 -68.21 13.27
C LYS A 229 -21.29 -69.00 13.07
N GLU A 230 -22.36 -68.40 12.56
CA GLU A 230 -23.62 -69.11 12.21
C GLU A 230 -23.43 -70.08 11.07
N LEU A 231 -22.66 -69.73 10.04
CA LEU A 231 -22.32 -70.62 8.93
C LEU A 231 -21.57 -71.86 9.43
N GLY A 232 -20.65 -71.73 10.38
CA GLY A 232 -19.96 -72.83 11.04
C GLY A 232 -20.92 -73.75 11.85
N LYS A 233 -22.06 -73.22 12.35
CA LYS A 233 -23.11 -74.08 12.98
C LYS A 233 -23.87 -74.86 11.92
N ILE A 234 -24.21 -74.17 10.81
CA ILE A 234 -24.92 -74.90 9.66
C ILE A 234 -24.03 -75.99 9.15
N ASP A 235 -22.73 -75.82 8.96
CA ASP A 235 -21.81 -76.88 8.51
C ASP A 235 -21.81 -78.08 9.45
N LYS A 236 -21.87 -77.89 10.76
CA LYS A 236 -22.00 -78.91 11.76
C LYS A 236 -23.37 -79.69 11.66
N ASP A 237 -24.42 -78.93 11.44
CA ASP A 237 -25.76 -79.52 11.32
C ASP A 237 -25.92 -80.38 9.99
N VAL A 238 -25.35 -79.87 8.89
CA VAL A 238 -25.26 -80.56 7.62
C VAL A 238 -24.47 -81.89 7.76
N TYR A 239 -23.32 -81.81 8.48
CA TYR A 239 -22.53 -83.01 8.75
C TYR A 239 -23.30 -84.07 9.54
N ARG A 240 -24.12 -83.64 10.52
CA ARG A 240 -24.96 -84.60 11.29
C ARG A 240 -26.04 -85.22 10.46
N ILE A 241 -26.57 -84.61 9.42
CA ILE A 241 -27.67 -85.10 8.58
C ILE A 241 -27.13 -85.85 7.39
N ALA A 242 -26.08 -85.42 6.73
CA ALA A 242 -25.61 -85.93 5.45
C ALA A 242 -24.25 -86.64 5.50
N GLU A 243 -23.65 -86.77 6.69
CA GLU A 243 -22.28 -87.31 6.92
C GLU A 243 -21.20 -86.71 6.02
N SER A 244 -21.47 -85.52 5.41
CA SER A 244 -20.56 -84.78 4.56
C SER A 244 -20.35 -83.31 5.08
N LYS A 245 -19.13 -82.78 5.02
CA LYS A 245 -18.85 -81.39 5.37
C LYS A 245 -19.03 -80.54 4.15
N ILE A 246 -19.58 -79.31 4.34
CA ILE A 246 -19.61 -78.28 3.30
C ILE A 246 -18.20 -77.67 3.12
N GLY A 247 -17.34 -77.80 4.13
CA GLY A 247 -15.93 -77.34 4.06
C GLY A 247 -15.78 -75.85 4.15
N ILE A 248 -16.69 -75.18 4.87
CA ILE A 248 -16.62 -73.74 5.08
C ILE A 248 -15.67 -73.46 6.26
N GLU A 249 -14.50 -72.94 5.97
CA GLU A 249 -13.58 -72.41 6.97
C GLU A 249 -13.80 -70.91 7.15
N PRO A 250 -14.31 -70.43 8.32
CA PRO A 250 -14.55 -69.00 8.55
C PRO A 250 -13.25 -68.26 8.70
N GLU A 251 -13.03 -67.30 7.80
CA GLU A 251 -11.97 -66.29 7.95
C GLU A 251 -12.50 -65.08 8.71
N LEU A 252 -11.96 -64.80 9.89
CA LEU A 252 -12.35 -63.69 10.72
C LEU A 252 -11.57 -62.42 10.30
N LEU A 253 -12.27 -61.29 10.25
CA LEU A 253 -11.67 -60.01 9.95
C LEU A 253 -11.37 -59.28 11.26
N ASP A 254 -10.24 -58.59 11.28
CA ASP A 254 -9.90 -57.69 12.37
C ASP A 254 -10.68 -56.36 12.27
N LYS A 255 -11.04 -55.79 13.42
CA LYS A 255 -11.66 -54.47 13.46
C LYS A 255 -10.64 -53.40 13.15
N PRO A 256 -11.03 -52.32 12.47
CA PRO A 256 -10.16 -51.18 12.31
C PRO A 256 -9.76 -50.65 13.69
N VAL A 257 -8.46 -50.32 13.85
CA VAL A 257 -7.92 -49.67 15.06
C VAL A 257 -8.47 -48.26 15.12
N THR A 258 -9.29 -47.95 16.10
CA THR A 258 -9.72 -46.59 16.40
C THR A 258 -8.66 -45.96 17.28
N SER A 259 -8.13 -44.77 16.88
CA SER A 259 -7.05 -44.04 17.57
C SER A 259 -7.53 -43.32 18.86
N ASP A 260 -8.25 -44.04 19.72
CA ASP A 260 -8.62 -43.55 21.07
C ASP A 260 -7.89 -44.36 22.15
N GLU A 261 -6.64 -44.77 21.90
CA GLU A 261 -5.67 -45.22 22.88
C GLU A 261 -4.38 -44.37 22.81
#